data_745b28147ea50518d7974b3f09415381
#
_entry.id   745b28147ea50518d7974b3f09415381
#
_cell.length_a   1.000
_cell.length_b   1.000
_cell.length_c   1.000
_cell.angle_alpha   90.00
_cell.angle_beta   90.00
_cell.angle_gamma   90.00
#
_symmetry.space_group_name_H-M   'P 1'
#
loop_
_entity.id
_entity.type
_entity.pdbx_description
1 polymer ?
#
loop_
_entity_poly.entity_id
_entity_poly.type
_entity_poly.pdbx_seq_one_letter_code
_entity_poly.pdbx_strand_id
1 'polypeptide(L)'
;SQTSNNILTMIFGRLFPVHAVGNFSQAYKWNNMASSLVSGTISQVAQPVLASVNDERERQLAVLRKMIRFTAFLSFPVILGLAIISREFIILLISDKWAESIVILQILCVGGAFLPLYQPLQNLMVSRGRSDIFMWSNIGLVAVQVAVILLLARYGFNTMIAAYSLMNILWLGVLQQLNRRII
;
A
#
# COMPACT_ATOMS: atom_id res chain seq x y z
N SER A 1 10.13 1.47 5.10
CA SER A 1 8.66 1.53 5.26
C SER A 1 8.23 2.10 6.61
N GLN A 2 8.80 1.70 7.76
CA GLN A 2 8.45 2.30 9.07
C GLN A 2 8.80 3.79 9.15
N THR A 3 9.92 4.19 8.60
CA THR A 3 10.37 5.59 8.56
C THR A 3 9.38 6.47 7.80
N SER A 4 8.84 5.98 6.68
CA SER A 4 7.82 6.71 5.90
C SER A 4 6.54 6.92 6.69
N ASN A 5 6.12 5.92 7.46
CA ASN A 5 4.92 6.01 8.31
C ASN A 5 5.08 7.04 9.43
N ASN A 6 6.27 7.12 10.04
CA ASN A 6 6.56 8.11 11.07
C ASN A 6 6.57 9.52 10.50
N ILE A 7 7.13 9.74 9.30
CA ILE A 7 7.12 11.04 8.62
C ILE A 7 5.68 11.47 8.33
N LEU A 8 4.85 10.57 7.80
CA LEU A 8 3.44 10.87 7.53
C LEU A 8 2.70 11.27 8.80
N THR A 9 2.85 10.51 9.88
CA THR A 9 2.20 10.80 11.16
C THR A 9 2.65 12.15 11.75
N MET A 10 3.94 12.49 11.62
CA MET A 10 4.45 13.80 12.08
C MET A 10 3.88 14.97 11.27
N ILE A 11 3.76 14.82 9.94
CA ILE A 11 3.16 15.84 9.07
C ILE A 11 1.68 16.02 9.40
N PHE A 12 0.95 14.92 9.59
CA PHE A 12 -0.45 14.96 10.01
C PHE A 12 -0.65 15.62 11.36
N GLY A 13 0.23 15.33 12.34
CA GLY A 13 0.15 15.91 13.68
C GLY A 13 0.35 17.43 13.73
N ARG A 14 1.01 18.02 12.69
CA ARG A 14 1.15 19.48 12.58
C ARG A 14 -0.01 20.16 11.84
N LEU A 15 -0.69 19.44 10.95
CA LEU A 15 -1.71 20.00 10.05
C LEU A 15 -3.13 19.82 10.56
N PHE A 16 -3.37 18.80 11.40
CA PHE A 16 -4.71 18.39 11.81
C PHE A 16 -4.84 18.22 13.33
N PRO A 17 -6.06 18.35 13.89
CA PRO A 17 -6.31 18.10 15.30
C PRO A 17 -5.88 16.68 15.72
N VAL A 18 -5.40 16.54 16.94
CA VAL A 18 -4.91 15.26 17.51
C VAL A 18 -5.94 14.13 17.37
N HIS A 19 -7.23 14.45 17.51
CA HIS A 19 -8.32 13.48 17.34
C HIS A 19 -8.40 12.91 15.92
N ALA A 20 -8.29 13.75 14.89
CA ALA A 20 -8.30 13.31 13.49
C ALA A 20 -7.07 12.44 13.15
N VAL A 21 -5.90 12.81 13.65
CA VAL A 21 -4.66 12.03 13.52
C VAL A 21 -4.77 10.69 14.24
N GLY A 22 -5.40 10.64 15.39
CA GLY A 22 -5.67 9.41 16.13
C GLY A 22 -6.55 8.44 15.35
N ASN A 23 -7.67 8.93 14.81
CA ASN A 23 -8.59 8.14 13.98
C ASN A 23 -7.92 7.62 12.70
N PHE A 24 -7.11 8.45 12.04
CA PHE A 24 -6.32 8.04 10.89
C PHE A 24 -5.30 6.95 11.26
N SER A 25 -4.57 7.14 12.35
CA SER A 25 -3.55 6.19 12.80
C SER A 25 -4.14 4.80 13.10
N GLN A 26 -5.33 4.76 13.69
CA GLN A 26 -6.06 3.52 13.92
C GLN A 26 -6.47 2.85 12.61
N ALA A 27 -7.14 3.58 11.72
CA ALA A 27 -7.55 3.06 10.43
C ALA A 27 -6.35 2.58 9.60
N TYR A 28 -5.28 3.37 9.58
CA TYR A 28 -4.04 3.05 8.86
C TYR A 28 -3.35 1.80 9.41
N LYS A 29 -3.30 1.64 10.74
CA LYS A 29 -2.75 0.45 11.40
C LYS A 29 -3.45 -0.82 10.93
N TRP A 30 -4.78 -0.83 10.93
CA TRP A 30 -5.56 -2.01 10.57
C TRP A 30 -5.49 -2.32 9.07
N ASN A 31 -5.54 -1.29 8.22
CA ASN A 31 -5.33 -1.45 6.79
C ASN A 31 -3.94 -2.03 6.48
N ASN A 32 -2.88 -1.52 7.13
CA ASN A 32 -1.53 -2.05 6.97
C ASN A 32 -1.38 -3.47 7.52
N MET A 33 -2.02 -3.80 8.62
CA MET A 33 -2.00 -5.15 9.17
C MET A 33 -2.61 -6.14 8.20
N ALA A 34 -3.78 -5.85 7.64
CA ALA A 34 -4.42 -6.68 6.62
C ALA A 34 -3.55 -6.82 5.36
N SER A 35 -2.97 -5.71 4.87
CA SER A 35 -2.07 -5.72 3.71
C SER A 35 -0.78 -6.50 3.98
N SER A 36 -0.22 -6.42 5.18
CA SER A 36 1.01 -7.12 5.55
C SER A 36 0.84 -8.63 5.68
N LEU A 37 -0.32 -9.10 6.10
CA LEU A 37 -0.64 -10.53 6.12
C LEU A 37 -0.59 -11.11 4.70
N VAL A 38 -1.19 -10.42 3.72
CA VAL A 38 -1.15 -10.83 2.32
C VAL A 38 0.27 -10.73 1.76
N SER A 39 0.93 -9.58 1.94
CA SER A 39 2.28 -9.32 1.43
C SER A 39 3.32 -10.27 2.01
N GLY A 40 3.25 -10.56 3.31
CA GLY A 40 4.18 -11.43 4.00
C GLY A 40 4.17 -12.85 3.45
N THR A 41 2.98 -13.39 3.20
CA THR A 41 2.81 -14.72 2.60
C THR A 41 3.41 -14.78 1.19
N ILE A 42 3.19 -13.75 0.39
CA ILE A 42 3.69 -13.69 -0.99
C ILE A 42 5.21 -13.50 -1.03
N SER A 43 5.75 -12.61 -0.19
CA SER A 43 7.19 -12.25 -0.22
C SER A 43 8.10 -13.42 0.08
N GLN A 44 7.69 -14.34 0.96
CA GLN A 44 8.49 -15.51 1.32
C GLN A 44 8.75 -16.44 0.12
N VAL A 45 7.84 -16.46 -0.85
CA VAL A 45 7.93 -17.32 -2.03
C VAL A 45 8.39 -16.54 -3.26
N ALA A 46 8.05 -15.28 -3.37
CA ALA A 46 8.26 -14.48 -4.58
C ALA A 46 9.73 -14.30 -4.92
N GLN A 47 10.55 -13.92 -3.95
CA GLN A 47 11.96 -13.59 -4.19
C GLN A 47 12.78 -14.79 -4.64
N PRO A 48 12.77 -15.96 -3.94
CA PRO A 48 13.53 -17.13 -4.38
C PRO A 48 13.06 -17.66 -5.74
N VAL A 49 11.74 -17.65 -6.00
CA VAL A 49 11.19 -18.13 -7.28
C VAL A 49 11.55 -17.19 -8.42
N LEU A 50 11.53 -15.88 -8.26
CA LEU A 50 11.96 -14.93 -9.30
C LEU A 50 13.46 -15.01 -9.55
N ALA A 51 14.26 -15.25 -8.51
CA ALA A 51 15.70 -15.42 -8.65
C ALA A 51 16.07 -16.71 -9.39
N SER A 52 15.35 -17.81 -9.15
CA SER A 52 15.63 -19.11 -9.81
C SER A 52 15.36 -19.11 -11.31
N VAL A 53 14.58 -18.17 -11.83
CA VAL A 53 14.24 -18.03 -13.26
C VAL A 53 14.80 -16.75 -13.89
N ASN A 54 15.82 -16.16 -13.26
CA ASN A 54 16.35 -14.85 -13.67
C ASN A 54 16.97 -14.87 -15.09
N ASP A 55 17.54 -15.99 -15.52
CA ASP A 55 18.19 -16.14 -16.82
C ASP A 55 17.19 -16.37 -17.97
N GLU A 56 15.95 -16.73 -17.65
CA GLU A 56 14.88 -17.01 -18.63
C GLU A 56 13.82 -15.91 -18.60
N ARG A 57 13.99 -14.86 -19.41
CA ARG A 57 13.10 -13.69 -19.45
C ARG A 57 11.61 -14.04 -19.59
N GLU A 58 11.26 -14.89 -20.55
CA GLU A 58 9.87 -15.30 -20.80
C GLU A 58 9.26 -16.01 -19.59
N ARG A 59 10.03 -16.92 -18.99
CA ARG A 59 9.61 -17.67 -17.82
C ARG A 59 9.46 -16.78 -16.58
N GLN A 60 10.37 -15.84 -16.38
CA GLN A 60 10.29 -14.87 -15.30
C GLN A 60 9.04 -13.98 -15.40
N LEU A 61 8.69 -13.53 -16.63
CA LEU A 61 7.46 -12.79 -16.89
C LEU A 61 6.20 -13.62 -16.61
N ALA A 62 6.19 -14.88 -17.02
CA ALA A 62 5.07 -15.78 -16.75
C ALA A 62 4.86 -15.99 -15.24
N VAL A 63 5.94 -16.21 -14.50
CA VAL A 63 5.95 -16.33 -13.04
C VAL A 63 5.46 -15.05 -12.38
N LEU A 64 5.95 -13.88 -12.79
CA LEU A 64 5.52 -12.59 -12.26
C LEU A 64 4.01 -12.37 -12.46
N ARG A 65 3.50 -12.63 -13.66
CA ARG A 65 2.05 -12.51 -13.95
C ARG A 65 1.22 -13.44 -13.06
N LYS A 66 1.68 -14.66 -12.85
CA LYS A 66 1.01 -15.62 -11.96
C LYS A 66 1.00 -15.12 -10.51
N MET A 67 2.12 -14.58 -10.03
CA MET A 67 2.23 -14.00 -8.70
C MET A 67 1.30 -12.80 -8.51
N ILE A 68 1.28 -11.87 -9.47
CA ILE A 68 0.39 -10.69 -9.40
C ILE A 68 -1.08 -11.12 -9.35
N ARG A 69 -1.49 -12.09 -10.19
CA ARG A 69 -2.87 -12.61 -10.19
C ARG A 69 -3.23 -13.26 -8.85
N PHE A 70 -2.33 -14.08 -8.30
CA PHE A 70 -2.55 -14.74 -7.01
C PHE A 70 -2.60 -13.73 -5.86
N THR A 71 -1.70 -12.75 -5.87
CA THR A 71 -1.70 -11.66 -4.89
C THR A 71 -3.00 -10.86 -4.96
N ALA A 72 -3.47 -10.51 -6.15
CA ALA A 72 -4.73 -9.81 -6.34
C ALA A 72 -5.92 -10.64 -5.83
N PHE A 73 -5.96 -11.92 -6.20
CA PHE A 73 -7.03 -12.84 -5.76
C PHE A 73 -7.12 -12.94 -4.24
N LEU A 74 -6.00 -12.88 -3.53
CA LEU A 74 -5.98 -12.91 -2.06
C LEU A 74 -6.22 -11.53 -1.44
N SER A 75 -5.61 -10.48 -2.01
CA SER A 75 -5.64 -9.12 -1.47
C SER A 75 -7.04 -8.49 -1.53
N PHE A 76 -7.71 -8.58 -2.67
CA PHE A 76 -9.02 -7.94 -2.84
C PHE A 76 -10.07 -8.47 -1.87
N PRO A 77 -10.32 -9.79 -1.73
CA PRO A 77 -11.30 -10.28 -0.77
C PRO A 77 -10.96 -9.93 0.68
N VAL A 78 -9.69 -10.02 1.07
CA VAL A 78 -9.27 -9.75 2.45
C VAL A 78 -9.45 -8.28 2.80
N ILE A 79 -8.92 -7.36 1.96
CA ILE A 79 -8.90 -5.93 2.29
C ILE A 79 -10.25 -5.27 2.02
N LEU A 80 -10.93 -5.62 0.93
CA LEU A 80 -12.28 -5.11 0.67
C LEU A 80 -13.31 -5.75 1.62
N GLY A 81 -13.12 -7.02 2.01
CA GLY A 81 -13.89 -7.64 3.08
C GLY A 81 -13.76 -6.87 4.39
N LEU A 82 -12.54 -6.47 4.78
CA LEU A 82 -12.33 -5.61 5.94
C LEU A 82 -13.05 -4.26 5.79
N ALA A 83 -13.09 -3.67 4.60
CA ALA A 83 -13.84 -2.43 4.34
C ALA A 83 -15.34 -2.60 4.59
N ILE A 84 -15.92 -3.72 4.16
CA ILE A 84 -17.35 -4.02 4.34
C ILE A 84 -17.69 -4.19 5.83
N ILE A 85 -16.89 -4.96 6.56
CA ILE A 85 -17.13 -5.23 7.99
C ILE A 85 -16.49 -4.19 8.91
N SER A 86 -15.96 -3.08 8.38
CA SER A 86 -15.18 -2.08 9.12
C SER A 86 -15.91 -1.51 10.32
N ARG A 87 -17.25 -1.34 10.22
CA ARG A 87 -18.09 -0.83 11.30
C ARG A 87 -18.12 -1.80 12.47
N GLU A 88 -18.51 -3.05 12.21
CA GLU A 88 -18.58 -4.10 13.21
C GLU A 88 -17.20 -4.37 13.81
N PHE A 89 -16.18 -4.39 12.96
CA PHE A 89 -14.80 -4.59 13.37
C PHE A 89 -14.33 -3.50 14.35
N ILE A 90 -14.55 -2.23 14.06
CA ILE A 90 -14.10 -1.13 14.93
C ILE A 90 -14.93 -1.08 16.21
N ILE A 91 -16.25 -1.17 16.12
CA ILE A 91 -17.12 -1.04 17.29
C ILE A 91 -16.94 -2.22 18.25
N LEU A 92 -16.92 -3.45 17.75
CA LEU A 92 -16.87 -4.65 18.58
C LEU A 92 -15.47 -4.96 19.11
N LEU A 93 -14.41 -4.76 18.31
CA LEU A 93 -13.05 -5.16 18.67
C LEU A 93 -12.22 -4.03 19.27
N ILE A 94 -12.55 -2.76 18.95
CA ILE A 94 -11.75 -1.65 19.41
C ILE A 94 -12.50 -0.81 20.44
N SER A 95 -13.51 -0.04 20.05
CA SER A 95 -14.44 0.72 20.89
C SER A 95 -15.22 1.73 20.04
N ASP A 96 -16.42 2.12 20.49
CA ASP A 96 -17.28 3.15 19.87
C ASP A 96 -16.58 4.53 19.75
N LYS A 97 -15.65 4.84 20.62
CA LYS A 97 -14.89 6.12 20.58
C LYS A 97 -14.08 6.31 19.28
N TRP A 98 -13.87 5.23 18.51
CA TRP A 98 -13.15 5.23 17.24
C TRP A 98 -14.08 5.16 16.03
N ALA A 99 -15.37 5.43 16.20
CA ALA A 99 -16.37 5.34 15.14
C ALA A 99 -16.03 6.20 13.90
N GLU A 100 -15.38 7.35 14.08
CA GLU A 100 -14.94 8.19 12.95
C GLU A 100 -13.84 7.54 12.10
N SER A 101 -13.06 6.60 12.66
CA SER A 101 -12.06 5.87 11.88
C SER A 101 -12.66 4.84 10.92
N ILE A 102 -13.97 4.54 11.00
CA ILE A 102 -14.65 3.61 10.09
C ILE A 102 -14.58 4.11 8.65
N VAL A 103 -15.00 5.35 8.40
CA VAL A 103 -14.98 5.96 7.06
C VAL A 103 -13.55 6.06 6.52
N ILE A 104 -12.61 6.43 7.40
CA ILE A 104 -11.19 6.51 7.05
C ILE A 104 -10.66 5.13 6.63
N LEU A 105 -11.00 4.08 7.39
CA LEU A 105 -10.61 2.70 7.09
C LEU A 105 -11.18 2.24 5.76
N GLN A 106 -12.45 2.52 5.47
CA GLN A 106 -13.09 2.18 4.21
C GLN A 106 -12.36 2.82 3.01
N ILE A 107 -12.05 4.11 3.10
CA ILE A 107 -11.32 4.83 2.04
C ILE A 107 -9.90 4.26 1.88
N LEU A 108 -9.20 3.99 2.99
CA LEU A 108 -7.85 3.42 2.96
C LEU A 108 -7.83 2.00 2.38
N CYS A 109 -8.83 1.18 2.66
CA CYS A 109 -8.93 -0.18 2.14
C CYS A 109 -9.05 -0.22 0.61
N VAL A 110 -9.71 0.76 -0.01
CA VAL A 110 -9.79 0.85 -1.47
C VAL A 110 -8.39 0.95 -2.10
N GLY A 111 -7.55 1.87 -1.62
CA GLY A 111 -6.16 1.97 -2.07
C GLY A 111 -5.28 0.85 -1.51
N GLY A 112 -5.55 0.43 -0.28
CA GLY A 112 -4.83 -0.61 0.43
C GLY A 112 -4.87 -1.97 -0.24
N ALA A 113 -5.97 -2.31 -0.94
CA ALA A 113 -6.10 -3.55 -1.70
C ALA A 113 -5.04 -3.71 -2.80
N PHE A 114 -4.45 -2.62 -3.27
CA PHE A 114 -3.41 -2.62 -4.29
C PHE A 114 -1.99 -2.64 -3.71
N LEU A 115 -1.78 -2.36 -2.42
CA LEU A 115 -0.45 -2.32 -1.80
C LEU A 115 0.29 -3.67 -1.87
N PRO A 116 -0.34 -4.83 -1.63
CA PRO A 116 0.36 -6.11 -1.75
C PRO A 116 0.89 -6.40 -3.16
N LEU A 117 0.29 -5.80 -4.21
CA LEU A 117 0.73 -5.97 -5.59
C LEU A 117 2.10 -5.29 -5.87
N TYR A 118 2.54 -4.39 -5.01
CA TYR A 118 3.86 -3.77 -5.13
C TYR A 118 4.99 -4.79 -4.91
N GLN A 119 4.79 -5.75 -4.00
CA GLN A 119 5.81 -6.71 -3.59
C GLN A 119 6.37 -7.54 -4.77
N PRO A 120 5.56 -8.22 -5.59
CA PRO A 120 6.07 -8.96 -6.74
C PRO A 120 6.84 -8.07 -7.73
N LEU A 121 6.35 -6.84 -7.95
CA LEU A 121 7.00 -5.87 -8.86
C LEU A 121 8.34 -5.38 -8.31
N GLN A 122 8.41 -5.11 -7.02
CA GLN A 122 9.65 -4.69 -6.34
C GLN A 122 10.67 -5.84 -6.25
N ASN A 123 10.22 -7.06 -5.96
CA ASN A 123 11.07 -8.25 -5.93
C ASN A 123 11.69 -8.54 -7.30
N LEU A 124 10.97 -8.27 -8.39
CA LEU A 124 11.52 -8.38 -9.74
C LEU A 124 12.68 -7.40 -9.97
N MET A 125 12.53 -6.12 -9.54
CA MET A 125 13.62 -5.13 -9.65
C MET A 125 14.87 -5.59 -8.91
N VAL A 126 14.69 -6.12 -7.70
CA VAL A 126 15.79 -6.62 -6.86
C VAL A 126 16.43 -7.87 -7.48
N SER A 127 15.64 -8.82 -7.99
CA SER A 127 16.17 -10.04 -8.63
C SER A 127 16.98 -9.75 -9.88
N ARG A 128 16.69 -8.65 -10.58
CA ARG A 128 17.46 -8.15 -11.75
C ARG A 128 18.68 -7.31 -11.37
N GLY A 129 19.00 -7.21 -10.07
CA GLY A 129 20.13 -6.39 -9.59
C GLY A 129 19.91 -4.86 -9.71
N ARG A 130 18.68 -4.41 -10.03
CA ARG A 130 18.34 -2.99 -10.20
C ARG A 130 17.80 -2.40 -8.89
N SER A 131 18.56 -2.58 -7.82
CA SER A 131 18.25 -1.99 -6.50
C SER A 131 18.26 -0.46 -6.52
N ASP A 132 18.98 0.15 -7.45
CA ASP A 132 18.94 1.58 -7.76
C ASP A 132 17.52 2.06 -8.08
N ILE A 133 16.86 1.40 -9.02
CA ILE A 133 15.48 1.73 -9.44
C ILE A 133 14.49 1.46 -8.31
N PHE A 134 14.67 0.37 -7.57
CA PHE A 134 13.88 0.08 -6.37
C PHE A 134 13.98 1.22 -5.34
N MET A 135 15.19 1.68 -5.03
CA MET A 135 15.42 2.78 -4.10
C MET A 135 14.76 4.07 -4.57
N TRP A 136 15.00 4.48 -5.82
CA TRP A 136 14.43 5.70 -6.38
C TRP A 136 12.91 5.67 -6.50
N SER A 137 12.33 4.50 -6.81
CA SER A 137 10.87 4.35 -6.85
C SER A 137 10.25 4.52 -5.46
N ASN A 138 10.88 4.03 -4.39
CA ASN A 138 10.41 4.23 -3.03
C ASN A 138 10.55 5.69 -2.56
N ILE A 139 11.66 6.35 -2.90
CA ILE A 139 11.85 7.78 -2.60
C ILE A 139 10.80 8.61 -3.35
N GLY A 140 10.59 8.32 -4.64
CA GLY A 140 9.58 8.98 -5.44
C GLY A 140 8.16 8.80 -4.90
N LEU A 141 7.82 7.59 -4.45
CA LEU A 141 6.53 7.33 -3.81
C LEU A 141 6.33 8.22 -2.59
N VAL A 142 7.32 8.26 -1.67
CA VAL A 142 7.23 9.06 -0.44
C VAL A 142 7.14 10.55 -0.77
N ALA A 143 7.93 11.03 -1.73
CA ALA A 143 7.90 12.43 -2.15
C ALA A 143 6.53 12.84 -2.71
N VAL A 144 5.93 12.01 -3.56
CA VAL A 144 4.59 12.25 -4.11
C VAL A 144 3.52 12.15 -3.01
N GLN A 145 3.63 11.21 -2.08
CA GLN A 145 2.73 11.10 -0.93
C GLN A 145 2.74 12.38 -0.09
N VAL A 146 3.92 12.87 0.25
CA VAL A 146 4.08 14.12 1.01
C VAL A 146 3.51 15.32 0.23
N ALA A 147 3.79 15.42 -1.07
CA ALA A 147 3.26 16.49 -1.91
C ALA A 147 1.72 16.48 -1.97
N VAL A 148 1.11 15.31 -2.17
CA VAL A 148 -0.36 15.15 -2.19
C VAL A 148 -0.97 15.58 -0.86
N ILE A 149 -0.38 15.19 0.26
CA ILE A 149 -0.85 15.56 1.59
C ILE A 149 -0.78 17.07 1.80
N LEU A 150 0.37 17.70 1.49
CA LEU A 150 0.55 19.14 1.70
C LEU A 150 -0.37 19.98 0.80
N LEU A 151 -0.56 19.56 -0.47
CA LEU A 151 -1.42 20.28 -1.41
C LEU A 151 -2.91 20.16 -1.07
N LEU A 152 -3.33 18.98 -0.60
CA LEU A 152 -4.74 18.68 -0.37
C LEU A 152 -5.17 18.85 1.10
N ALA A 153 -4.26 19.14 2.02
CA ALA A 153 -4.57 19.43 3.42
C ALA A 153 -5.59 20.58 3.56
N ARG A 154 -5.64 21.52 2.61
CA ARG A 154 -6.56 22.65 2.59
C ARG A 154 -8.01 22.28 2.23
N TYR A 155 -8.20 21.15 1.54
CA TYR A 155 -9.52 20.73 1.00
C TYR A 155 -10.30 19.79 1.92
N GLY A 156 -9.76 19.52 3.11
CA GLY A 156 -10.40 18.68 4.12
C GLY A 156 -9.76 17.29 4.24
N PHE A 157 -9.94 16.71 5.43
CA PHE A 157 -9.25 15.49 5.82
C PHE A 157 -9.64 14.26 4.99
N ASN A 158 -10.94 14.06 4.75
CA ASN A 158 -11.43 12.91 3.97
C ASN A 158 -11.02 12.98 2.50
N THR A 159 -11.03 14.19 1.90
CA THR A 159 -10.58 14.41 0.51
C THR A 159 -9.10 14.08 0.36
N MET A 160 -8.28 14.45 1.33
CA MET A 160 -6.86 14.15 1.34
C MET A 160 -6.60 12.64 1.43
N ILE A 161 -7.34 11.92 2.29
CA ILE A 161 -7.19 10.45 2.41
C ILE A 161 -7.65 9.76 1.13
N ALA A 162 -8.72 10.22 0.50
CA ALA A 162 -9.18 9.69 -0.79
C ALA A 162 -8.13 9.89 -1.89
N ALA A 163 -7.52 11.06 -1.96
CA ALA A 163 -6.44 11.35 -2.90
C ALA A 163 -5.18 10.50 -2.61
N TYR A 164 -4.84 10.29 -1.35
CA TYR A 164 -3.78 9.38 -0.96
C TYR A 164 -4.05 7.93 -1.42
N SER A 165 -5.26 7.43 -1.24
CA SER A 165 -5.68 6.11 -1.72
C SER A 165 -5.61 6.01 -3.25
N LEU A 166 -6.12 7.02 -3.97
CA LEU A 166 -6.07 7.06 -5.43
C LEU A 166 -4.63 7.11 -5.95
N MET A 167 -3.79 7.90 -5.30
CA MET A 167 -2.37 7.99 -5.65
C MET A 167 -1.66 6.63 -5.55
N ASN A 168 -1.97 5.82 -4.53
CA ASN A 168 -1.41 4.48 -4.42
C ASN A 168 -1.82 3.60 -5.61
N ILE A 169 -3.06 3.71 -6.09
CA ILE A 169 -3.51 2.98 -7.29
C ILE A 169 -2.74 3.42 -8.53
N LEU A 170 -2.58 4.74 -8.72
CA LEU A 170 -1.84 5.29 -9.86
C LEU A 170 -0.36 4.91 -9.83
N TRP A 171 0.24 4.85 -8.63
CA TRP A 171 1.64 4.46 -8.47
C TRP A 171 1.90 3.01 -8.87
N LEU A 172 0.93 2.12 -8.73
CA LEU A 172 1.03 0.76 -9.24
C LEU A 172 1.26 0.77 -10.77
N GLY A 173 0.56 1.65 -11.50
CA GLY A 173 0.78 1.83 -12.94
C GLY A 173 2.20 2.30 -13.27
N VAL A 174 2.75 3.22 -12.49
CA VAL A 174 4.14 3.70 -12.62
C VAL A 174 5.13 2.54 -12.40
N LEU A 175 4.96 1.76 -11.33
CA LEU A 175 5.79 0.59 -11.06
C LEU A 175 5.71 -0.45 -12.18
N GLN A 176 4.53 -0.66 -12.75
CA GLN A 176 4.35 -1.58 -13.86
C GLN A 176 5.07 -1.09 -15.13
N GLN A 177 5.06 0.22 -15.41
CA GLN A 177 5.80 0.80 -16.52
C GLN A 177 7.32 0.71 -16.32
N LEU A 178 7.81 0.98 -15.10
CA LEU A 178 9.22 0.82 -14.76
C LEU A 178 9.69 -0.61 -14.97
N ASN A 179 8.91 -1.59 -14.52
CA ASN A 179 9.24 -3.00 -14.74
C ASN A 179 9.27 -3.38 -16.23
N ARG A 180 8.37 -2.83 -17.05
CA ARG A 180 8.40 -3.06 -18.51
C ARG A 180 9.67 -2.54 -19.18
N ARG A 181 10.32 -1.53 -18.62
CA ARG A 181 11.59 -0.97 -19.15
C ARG A 181 12.82 -1.76 -18.70
N ILE A 182 12.71 -2.49 -17.59
CA ILE A 182 13.80 -3.30 -17.01
C ILE A 182 13.86 -4.68 -17.66
N ILE A 183 12.75 -5.18 -18.11
CA ILE A 183 12.59 -6.47 -18.80
C ILE A 183 12.78 -6.30 -20.30
#